data_891779ed16abb5f7d73553ce164d9836
#
_entry.id   891779ed16abb5f7d73553ce164d9836
#
_cell.length_a   1.000
_cell.length_b   1.000
_cell.length_c   1.000
_cell.angle_alpha   90.00
_cell.angle_beta   90.00
_cell.angle_gamma   90.00
#
_symmetry.space_group_name_H-M   'P 1'
#
loop_
_entity.id
_entity.type
_entity.pdbx_description
1 polymer ?
#
loop_
_entity_poly.entity_id
_entity_poly.type
_entity_poly.pdbx_seq_one_letter_code
_entity_poly.pdbx_strand_id
1 'polypeptide(L)'
;MRKYHQLTEHQRYQIYALKKVGHDQQTIAATVEVSPSTISRELRRNRGQRGYRPRQAHQQALMRRRQKAKVTKMTVEVIKQIEAALRQEWSPEQIAGRRQATDGLRLSPERIYQHIRADQAAGGTLYQHLRHNQKKRKKRYGKADARGQIKDRVSIDQRPAIVDRKSRIGDWEIDLVMGGKRTGALVSLVERRSRYTLLDKVASKQAEAVAETTIGLLTPHKAHTETITADNGKEFAHHVRIGQTVEAAVYFAHPYHAWERGLNENTNGLIRQYVPKGMALDALSDAQIHHIMNRLNHRPRKGLAFQTPHEILGKETAFLSTQTEIALTS
;
A
#
# COMPACT_ATOMS: atom_id res chain seq x y z
N MET A 1 -36.68 -5.44 -1.66
CA MET A 1 -36.47 -6.48 -0.62
C MET A 1 -36.74 -5.91 0.76
N ARG A 2 -37.67 -6.47 1.54
CA ARG A 2 -37.89 -6.04 2.93
C ARG A 2 -36.68 -6.39 3.77
N LYS A 3 -36.02 -5.38 4.41
CA LYS A 3 -34.91 -5.62 5.35
C LYS A 3 -35.45 -6.46 6.51
N TYR A 4 -34.87 -7.63 6.74
CA TYR A 4 -35.18 -8.47 7.90
C TYR A 4 -34.72 -7.79 9.19
N HIS A 5 -35.67 -7.50 10.07
CA HIS A 5 -35.39 -7.02 11.43
C HIS A 5 -35.66 -8.14 12.43
N GLN A 6 -34.78 -8.23 13.43
CA GLN A 6 -35.00 -9.19 14.52
C GLN A 6 -36.03 -8.65 15.49
N LEU A 7 -36.81 -9.57 16.10
CA LEU A 7 -37.75 -9.21 17.14
C LEU A 7 -37.05 -8.50 18.32
N THR A 8 -37.62 -7.39 18.71
CA THR A 8 -37.19 -6.65 19.92
C THR A 8 -37.75 -7.31 21.18
N GLU A 9 -37.27 -6.92 22.34
CA GLU A 9 -37.84 -7.40 23.60
C GLU A 9 -39.29 -6.97 23.75
N HIS A 10 -39.64 -5.74 23.37
CA HIS A 10 -40.99 -5.20 23.37
C HIS A 10 -41.93 -6.03 22.49
N GLN A 11 -41.55 -6.35 21.27
CA GLN A 11 -42.35 -7.21 20.39
C GLN A 11 -42.59 -8.60 20.99
N ARG A 12 -41.62 -9.15 21.76
CA ARG A 12 -41.80 -10.42 22.47
C ARG A 12 -42.86 -10.32 23.58
N TYR A 13 -42.94 -9.19 24.27
CA TYR A 13 -44.02 -8.96 25.22
C TYR A 13 -45.38 -8.85 24.52
N GLN A 14 -45.47 -8.20 23.38
CA GLN A 14 -46.72 -8.15 22.55
C GLN A 14 -47.12 -9.55 22.09
N ILE A 15 -46.18 -10.35 21.58
CA ILE A 15 -46.45 -11.74 21.19
C ILE A 15 -46.98 -12.55 22.37
N TYR A 16 -46.43 -12.38 23.56
CA TYR A 16 -46.87 -13.08 24.77
C TYR A 16 -48.30 -12.67 25.17
N ALA A 17 -48.58 -11.36 25.19
CA ALA A 17 -49.90 -10.83 25.57
C ALA A 17 -50.98 -11.32 24.60
N LEU A 18 -50.78 -11.19 23.30
CA LEU A 18 -51.73 -11.65 22.25
C LEU A 18 -51.96 -13.15 22.29
N LYS A 19 -50.90 -13.93 22.49
CA LYS A 19 -50.99 -15.39 22.63
C LYS A 19 -51.76 -15.79 23.87
N LYS A 20 -51.61 -15.06 25.00
CA LYS A 20 -52.32 -15.33 26.26
C LYS A 20 -53.85 -15.10 26.11
N VAL A 21 -54.24 -14.14 25.26
CA VAL A 21 -55.65 -13.83 24.96
C VAL A 21 -56.24 -14.80 23.90
N GLY A 22 -55.41 -15.69 23.31
CA GLY A 22 -55.90 -16.74 22.40
C GLY A 22 -55.81 -16.40 20.91
N HIS A 23 -55.17 -15.28 20.53
CA HIS A 23 -54.97 -14.97 19.11
C HIS A 23 -54.12 -16.00 18.40
N ASP A 24 -54.45 -16.25 17.14
CA ASP A 24 -53.68 -17.13 16.26
C ASP A 24 -52.35 -16.47 15.79
N GLN A 25 -51.46 -17.27 15.18
CA GLN A 25 -50.17 -16.78 14.76
C GLN A 25 -50.21 -15.77 13.60
N GLN A 26 -51.30 -15.81 12.79
CA GLN A 26 -51.47 -14.86 11.68
C GLN A 26 -51.84 -13.48 12.21
N THR A 27 -52.79 -13.42 13.14
CA THR A 27 -53.21 -12.18 13.82
C THR A 27 -52.07 -11.57 14.62
N ILE A 28 -51.30 -12.39 15.37
CA ILE A 28 -50.12 -11.95 16.11
C ILE A 28 -49.06 -11.37 15.14
N ALA A 29 -48.84 -12.03 14.00
CA ALA A 29 -47.87 -11.56 13.03
C ALA A 29 -48.27 -10.23 12.39
N ALA A 30 -49.53 -10.05 12.08
CA ALA A 30 -50.07 -8.79 11.56
C ALA A 30 -49.93 -7.66 12.56
N THR A 31 -50.27 -7.89 13.85
CA THR A 31 -50.20 -6.88 14.92
C THR A 31 -48.76 -6.47 15.23
N VAL A 32 -47.79 -7.41 15.18
CA VAL A 32 -46.39 -7.16 15.49
C VAL A 32 -45.58 -6.74 14.22
N GLU A 33 -46.27 -6.66 13.06
CA GLU A 33 -45.72 -6.27 11.75
C GLU A 33 -44.58 -7.19 11.26
N VAL A 34 -44.69 -8.48 11.49
CA VAL A 34 -43.72 -9.49 11.05
C VAL A 34 -44.37 -10.60 10.26
N SER A 35 -43.58 -11.48 9.63
CA SER A 35 -44.17 -12.64 8.93
C SER A 35 -44.71 -13.72 9.90
N PRO A 36 -45.77 -14.43 9.58
CA PRO A 36 -46.25 -15.56 10.39
C PRO A 36 -45.17 -16.60 10.66
N SER A 37 -44.29 -16.85 9.70
CA SER A 37 -43.12 -17.73 9.87
C SER A 37 -42.11 -17.23 10.93
N THR A 38 -42.03 -15.92 11.15
CA THR A 38 -41.21 -15.34 12.23
C THR A 38 -41.79 -15.66 13.58
N ILE A 39 -43.13 -15.51 13.75
CA ILE A 39 -43.85 -15.86 14.98
C ILE A 39 -43.72 -17.36 15.27
N SER A 40 -43.99 -18.21 14.29
CA SER A 40 -43.86 -19.67 14.45
C SER A 40 -42.48 -20.08 14.91
N ARG A 41 -41.43 -19.55 14.26
CA ARG A 41 -40.02 -19.81 14.65
C ARG A 41 -39.68 -19.26 16.04
N GLU A 42 -40.15 -18.08 16.40
CA GLU A 42 -39.96 -17.47 17.72
C GLU A 42 -40.55 -18.34 18.82
N LEU A 43 -41.85 -18.73 18.69
CA LEU A 43 -42.54 -19.56 19.65
C LEU A 43 -41.94 -20.96 19.80
N ARG A 44 -41.45 -21.55 18.71
CA ARG A 44 -40.80 -22.87 18.71
C ARG A 44 -39.41 -22.83 19.36
N ARG A 45 -38.60 -21.82 19.00
CA ARG A 45 -37.17 -21.76 19.41
C ARG A 45 -36.94 -21.21 20.79
N ASN A 46 -37.87 -20.41 21.30
CA ASN A 46 -37.74 -19.66 22.55
C ASN A 46 -38.75 -20.09 23.62
N ARG A 47 -39.37 -21.24 23.47
CA ARG A 47 -40.25 -21.85 24.46
C ARG A 47 -39.42 -22.48 25.57
N GLY A 48 -39.68 -22.10 26.82
CA GLY A 48 -39.12 -22.76 28.00
C GLY A 48 -40.01 -23.90 28.50
N GLN A 49 -39.62 -24.60 29.55
CA GLN A 49 -40.36 -25.67 30.19
C GLN A 49 -41.76 -25.23 30.66
N ARG A 50 -41.87 -23.98 31.11
CA ARG A 50 -43.16 -23.39 31.57
C ARG A 50 -43.87 -22.56 30.46
N GLY A 51 -43.64 -22.86 29.17
CA GLY A 51 -44.22 -22.16 28.04
C GLY A 51 -43.36 -21.00 27.53
N TYR A 52 -43.95 -20.16 26.65
CA TYR A 52 -43.29 -18.98 26.10
C TYR A 52 -43.31 -17.82 27.10
N ARG A 53 -42.15 -17.30 27.46
CA ARG A 53 -41.97 -16.14 28.35
C ARG A 53 -41.08 -15.10 27.69
N PRO A 54 -41.51 -13.84 27.51
CA PRO A 54 -40.83 -12.85 26.67
C PRO A 54 -39.40 -12.55 27.11
N ARG A 55 -39.15 -12.35 28.41
CA ARG A 55 -37.80 -12.07 28.97
C ARG A 55 -36.86 -13.25 28.72
N GLN A 56 -37.32 -14.48 28.98
CA GLN A 56 -36.52 -15.70 28.74
C GLN A 56 -36.26 -15.90 27.25
N ALA A 57 -37.26 -15.67 26.40
CA ALA A 57 -37.12 -15.74 24.95
C ALA A 57 -36.10 -14.75 24.43
N HIS A 58 -36.10 -13.52 24.94
CA HIS A 58 -35.14 -12.49 24.59
C HIS A 58 -33.71 -12.90 24.99
N GLN A 59 -33.53 -13.36 26.23
CA GLN A 59 -32.23 -13.82 26.71
C GLN A 59 -31.70 -15.01 25.90
N GLN A 60 -32.54 -16.02 25.60
CA GLN A 60 -32.16 -17.16 24.76
C GLN A 60 -31.78 -16.74 23.34
N ALA A 61 -32.48 -15.77 22.77
CA ALA A 61 -32.15 -15.24 21.46
C ALA A 61 -30.80 -14.51 21.46
N LEU A 62 -30.51 -13.72 22.51
CA LEU A 62 -29.23 -13.04 22.70
C LEU A 62 -28.09 -14.05 22.91
N MET A 63 -28.28 -15.08 23.76
CA MET A 63 -27.29 -16.12 24.02
C MET A 63 -26.92 -16.88 22.73
N ARG A 64 -27.93 -17.33 21.97
CA ARG A 64 -27.66 -18.00 20.67
C ARG A 64 -26.94 -17.09 19.70
N ARG A 65 -27.24 -15.79 19.68
CA ARG A 65 -26.54 -14.82 18.84
C ARG A 65 -25.08 -14.67 19.22
N ARG A 66 -24.78 -14.70 20.53
CA ARG A 66 -23.39 -14.65 21.06
C ARG A 66 -22.64 -15.93 20.79
N GLN A 67 -23.32 -17.08 20.95
CA GLN A 67 -22.71 -18.42 20.80
C GLN A 67 -22.62 -18.88 19.35
N LYS A 68 -23.37 -18.25 18.42
CA LYS A 68 -23.29 -18.62 17.01
C LYS A 68 -21.86 -18.48 16.51
N ALA A 69 -21.22 -19.59 16.14
CA ALA A 69 -19.91 -19.58 15.52
C ALA A 69 -19.94 -18.69 14.27
N LYS A 70 -19.20 -17.60 14.31
CA LYS A 70 -19.02 -16.74 13.14
C LYS A 70 -17.91 -17.36 12.31
N VAL A 71 -18.21 -17.66 11.05
CA VAL A 71 -17.15 -18.02 10.10
C VAL A 71 -16.15 -16.88 10.07
N THR A 72 -14.96 -17.13 10.63
CA THR A 72 -13.89 -16.14 10.63
C THR A 72 -13.08 -16.28 9.36
N LYS A 73 -12.84 -15.15 8.69
CA LYS A 73 -11.90 -15.09 7.56
C LYS A 73 -10.44 -15.14 8.01
N MET A 74 -10.19 -14.95 9.30
CA MET A 74 -8.87 -15.01 9.93
C MET A 74 -8.63 -16.45 10.43
N THR A 75 -8.39 -17.36 9.50
CA THR A 75 -7.94 -18.72 9.84
C THR A 75 -6.48 -18.72 10.26
N VAL A 76 -6.00 -19.79 10.88
CA VAL A 76 -4.58 -19.90 11.29
C VAL A 76 -3.64 -19.68 10.11
N GLU A 77 -3.98 -20.25 8.95
CA GLU A 77 -3.17 -20.10 7.74
C GLU A 77 -3.16 -18.65 7.22
N VAL A 78 -4.32 -18.00 7.20
CA VAL A 78 -4.43 -16.57 6.81
C VAL A 78 -3.65 -15.69 7.77
N ILE A 79 -3.67 -15.95 9.07
CA ILE A 79 -2.90 -15.23 10.08
C ILE A 79 -1.40 -15.37 9.81
N LYS A 80 -0.88 -16.59 9.61
CA LYS A 80 0.54 -16.83 9.28
C LYS A 80 0.99 -16.03 8.05
N GLN A 81 0.18 -16.01 6.99
CA GLN A 81 0.48 -15.27 5.77
C GLN A 81 0.44 -13.75 5.98
N ILE A 82 -0.51 -13.24 6.78
CA ILE A 82 -0.56 -11.82 7.17
C ILE A 82 0.68 -11.43 7.97
N GLU A 83 1.07 -12.24 8.94
CA GLU A 83 2.27 -11.98 9.75
C GLU A 83 3.55 -12.02 8.92
N ALA A 84 3.67 -12.97 7.98
CA ALA A 84 4.80 -13.03 7.05
C ALA A 84 4.87 -11.75 6.20
N ALA A 85 3.74 -11.26 5.69
CA ALA A 85 3.67 -10.02 4.93
C ALA A 85 3.97 -8.78 5.80
N LEU A 86 3.52 -8.75 7.06
CA LEU A 86 3.87 -7.69 8.01
C LEU A 86 5.38 -7.66 8.27
N ARG A 87 6.02 -8.81 8.46
CA ARG A 87 7.49 -8.92 8.62
C ARG A 87 8.24 -8.50 7.35
N GLN A 88 7.58 -8.52 6.18
CA GLN A 88 8.05 -7.88 4.95
C GLN A 88 7.70 -6.39 4.87
N GLU A 89 7.18 -5.81 5.96
CA GLU A 89 6.83 -4.38 6.10
C GLU A 89 5.70 -3.92 5.17
N TRP A 90 4.86 -4.84 4.71
CA TRP A 90 3.63 -4.46 4.03
C TRP A 90 2.66 -3.84 5.02
N SER A 91 1.99 -2.76 4.60
CA SER A 91 0.95 -2.17 5.45
C SER A 91 -0.31 -3.04 5.46
N PRO A 92 -1.16 -2.96 6.51
CA PRO A 92 -2.45 -3.64 6.52
C PRO A 92 -3.33 -3.38 5.29
N GLU A 93 -3.28 -2.18 4.71
CA GLU A 93 -3.98 -1.84 3.46
C GLU A 93 -3.41 -2.62 2.27
N GLN A 94 -2.07 -2.70 2.17
CA GLN A 94 -1.39 -3.46 1.11
C GLN A 94 -1.69 -4.95 1.20
N ILE A 95 -1.68 -5.52 2.40
CA ILE A 95 -2.00 -6.93 2.65
C ILE A 95 -3.45 -7.22 2.26
N ALA A 96 -4.40 -6.42 2.75
CA ALA A 96 -5.82 -6.60 2.47
C ALA A 96 -6.12 -6.47 0.96
N GLY A 97 -5.56 -5.46 0.30
CA GLY A 97 -5.75 -5.24 -1.13
C GLY A 97 -5.11 -6.31 -2.00
N ARG A 98 -3.89 -6.76 -1.66
CA ARG A 98 -3.21 -7.85 -2.36
C ARG A 98 -4.01 -9.16 -2.25
N ARG A 99 -4.45 -9.51 -1.05
CA ARG A 99 -5.25 -10.73 -0.81
C ARG A 99 -6.58 -10.68 -1.57
N GLN A 100 -7.22 -9.53 -1.65
CA GLN A 100 -8.43 -9.39 -2.45
C GLN A 100 -8.14 -9.57 -3.95
N ALA A 101 -7.01 -9.05 -4.44
CA ALA A 101 -6.63 -9.13 -5.85
C ALA A 101 -6.17 -10.54 -6.28
N THR A 102 -5.47 -11.29 -5.40
CA THR A 102 -4.93 -12.62 -5.73
C THR A 102 -5.89 -13.75 -5.40
N ASP A 103 -6.49 -13.75 -4.21
CA ASP A 103 -7.26 -14.89 -3.68
C ASP A 103 -8.75 -14.58 -3.53
N GLY A 104 -9.19 -13.38 -3.91
CA GLY A 104 -10.56 -12.92 -3.68
C GLY A 104 -10.92 -12.73 -2.19
N LEU A 105 -9.97 -12.89 -1.26
CA LEU A 105 -10.22 -12.80 0.17
C LEU A 105 -10.39 -11.35 0.62
N ARG A 106 -11.62 -10.96 0.91
CA ARG A 106 -11.95 -9.62 1.41
C ARG A 106 -11.72 -9.52 2.91
N LEU A 107 -10.58 -8.96 3.30
CA LEU A 107 -10.27 -8.55 4.67
C LEU A 107 -10.30 -7.03 4.76
N SER A 108 -10.75 -6.48 5.89
CA SER A 108 -10.58 -5.05 6.14
C SER A 108 -9.18 -4.79 6.74
N PRO A 109 -8.50 -3.70 6.38
CA PRO A 109 -7.25 -3.30 7.03
C PRO A 109 -7.39 -3.18 8.54
N GLU A 110 -8.55 -2.72 9.03
CA GLU A 110 -8.83 -2.59 10.47
C GLU A 110 -8.79 -3.95 11.19
N ARG A 111 -9.23 -5.04 10.54
CA ARG A 111 -9.15 -6.37 11.14
C ARG A 111 -7.70 -6.82 11.34
N ILE A 112 -6.80 -6.44 10.42
CA ILE A 112 -5.37 -6.69 10.53
C ILE A 112 -4.77 -5.81 11.65
N TYR A 113 -5.17 -4.53 11.75
CA TYR A 113 -4.75 -3.68 12.87
C TYR A 113 -5.22 -4.22 14.23
N GLN A 114 -6.43 -4.79 14.34
CA GLN A 114 -6.89 -5.44 15.56
C GLN A 114 -6.01 -6.64 15.94
N HIS A 115 -5.58 -7.44 14.95
CA HIS A 115 -4.65 -8.55 15.18
C HIS A 115 -3.29 -8.04 15.71
N ILE A 116 -2.74 -6.99 15.09
CA ILE A 116 -1.47 -6.37 15.54
C ILE A 116 -1.59 -5.83 16.96
N ARG A 117 -2.71 -5.19 17.31
CA ARG A 117 -2.94 -4.68 18.69
C ARG A 117 -3.08 -5.82 19.70
N ALA A 118 -3.73 -6.92 19.32
CA ALA A 118 -3.84 -8.10 20.17
C ALA A 118 -2.48 -8.76 20.40
N ASP A 119 -1.66 -8.89 19.34
CA ASP A 119 -0.28 -9.35 19.43
C ASP A 119 0.56 -8.47 20.37
N GLN A 120 0.48 -7.15 20.21
CA GLN A 120 1.17 -6.19 21.06
C GLN A 120 0.74 -6.30 22.53
N ALA A 121 -0.55 -6.45 22.79
CA ALA A 121 -1.07 -6.64 24.15
C ALA A 121 -0.60 -7.96 24.80
N ALA A 122 -0.29 -8.97 23.98
CA ALA A 122 0.29 -10.24 24.40
C ALA A 122 1.84 -10.22 24.46
N GLY A 123 2.48 -9.04 24.27
CA GLY A 123 3.95 -8.90 24.27
C GLY A 123 4.62 -9.16 22.92
N GLY A 124 3.86 -9.31 21.83
CA GLY A 124 4.38 -9.53 20.49
C GLY A 124 4.96 -8.26 19.86
N THR A 125 5.60 -8.43 18.70
CA THR A 125 6.42 -7.39 18.04
C THR A 125 5.90 -6.96 16.65
N LEU A 126 4.75 -7.45 16.22
CA LEU A 126 4.22 -7.15 14.86
C LEU A 126 4.05 -5.65 14.59
N TYR A 127 3.74 -4.84 15.60
CA TYR A 127 3.58 -3.39 15.48
C TYR A 127 4.86 -2.67 15.05
N GLN A 128 6.06 -3.25 15.32
CA GLN A 128 7.35 -2.68 14.94
C GLN A 128 7.56 -2.63 13.43
N HIS A 129 6.90 -3.52 12.68
CA HIS A 129 6.96 -3.57 11.22
C HIS A 129 6.06 -2.53 10.53
N LEU A 130 5.28 -1.75 11.28
CA LEU A 130 4.48 -0.67 10.72
C LEU A 130 5.33 0.56 10.42
N ARG A 131 5.08 1.22 9.26
CA ARG A 131 5.82 2.39 8.79
C ARG A 131 5.86 3.56 9.79
N HIS A 132 4.81 3.73 10.60
CA HIS A 132 4.62 4.87 11.50
C HIS A 132 4.41 4.44 12.94
N ASN A 133 5.37 3.73 13.50
CA ASN A 133 5.27 3.29 14.89
C ASN A 133 5.50 4.40 15.94
N GLN A 134 6.16 5.53 15.59
CA GLN A 134 6.47 6.62 16.56
C GLN A 134 6.81 7.99 15.95
N LYS A 135 6.25 8.46 14.84
CA LYS A 135 6.67 9.75 14.27
C LYS A 135 5.84 10.94 14.73
N LYS A 136 6.46 11.87 15.48
CA LYS A 136 5.95 13.24 15.70
C LYS A 136 6.17 14.09 14.44
N ARG A 137 5.12 14.79 13.97
CA ARG A 137 5.23 15.76 12.86
C ARG A 137 6.07 16.97 13.30
N LYS A 138 7.16 17.27 12.58
CA LYS A 138 7.90 18.54 12.71
C LYS A 138 7.46 19.49 11.60
N LYS A 139 7.12 20.74 11.93
CA LYS A 139 6.91 21.83 10.95
C LYS A 139 8.24 22.15 10.25
N ARG A 140 8.21 22.29 8.92
CA ARG A 140 9.34 22.74 8.11
C ARG A 140 9.23 24.24 7.88
N TYR A 141 10.31 24.97 8.14
CA TYR A 141 10.52 26.35 7.68
C TYR A 141 11.41 26.29 6.42
N GLY A 142 10.99 26.97 5.35
CA GLY A 142 11.76 27.07 4.11
C GLY A 142 12.95 28.00 4.27
N LYS A 143 14.10 27.64 3.68
CA LYS A 143 15.24 28.53 3.44
C LYS A 143 15.31 28.81 1.94
N ALA A 144 15.56 30.06 1.58
CA ALA A 144 15.85 30.45 0.20
C ALA A 144 17.18 29.81 -0.25
N ASP A 145 17.22 29.38 -1.51
CA ASP A 145 18.31 28.61 -2.08
C ASP A 145 19.07 29.44 -3.12
N ALA A 146 20.34 29.72 -2.87
CA ALA A 146 21.27 30.41 -3.79
C ALA A 146 22.08 29.40 -4.62
N ARG A 147 21.40 28.49 -5.36
CA ARG A 147 22.07 27.49 -6.20
C ARG A 147 22.34 28.07 -7.58
N GLY A 148 23.60 27.94 -8.07
CA GLY A 148 23.98 28.33 -9.43
C GLY A 148 23.29 27.44 -10.48
N GLN A 149 23.18 27.94 -11.70
CA GLN A 149 22.51 27.25 -12.81
C GLN A 149 23.38 26.09 -13.36
N ILE A 150 22.75 24.98 -13.72
CA ILE A 150 23.36 23.88 -14.48
C ILE A 150 23.38 24.31 -15.95
N LYS A 151 24.54 24.16 -16.62
CA LYS A 151 24.68 24.46 -18.07
C LYS A 151 23.90 23.42 -18.87
N ASP A 152 23.39 23.85 -20.02
CA ASP A 152 22.72 22.99 -21.04
C ASP A 152 21.54 22.16 -20.52
N ARG A 153 20.89 22.60 -19.42
CA ARG A 153 19.73 21.94 -18.88
C ARG A 153 18.51 22.10 -19.78
N VAL A 154 17.76 21.02 -20.00
CA VAL A 154 16.47 21.04 -20.71
C VAL A 154 15.36 21.13 -19.67
N SER A 155 14.47 22.13 -19.79
CA SER A 155 13.33 22.29 -18.88
C SER A 155 12.34 21.12 -19.00
N ILE A 156 11.67 20.80 -17.87
CA ILE A 156 10.58 19.85 -17.84
C ILE A 156 9.42 20.22 -18.78
N ASP A 157 9.29 21.49 -19.16
CA ASP A 157 8.29 21.96 -20.12
C ASP A 157 8.45 21.35 -21.52
N GLN A 158 9.68 20.95 -21.87
CA GLN A 158 10.00 20.29 -23.14
C GLN A 158 9.85 18.76 -23.06
N ARG A 159 9.51 18.24 -21.89
CA ARG A 159 9.34 16.81 -21.68
C ARG A 159 8.05 16.34 -22.38
N PRO A 160 8.11 15.22 -23.15
CA PRO A 160 6.93 14.69 -23.83
C PRO A 160 5.76 14.41 -22.88
N ALA A 161 4.55 14.79 -23.23
CA ALA A 161 3.35 14.62 -22.41
C ALA A 161 3.03 13.17 -22.04
N ILE A 162 3.56 12.19 -22.79
CA ILE A 162 3.41 10.74 -22.48
C ILE A 162 4.03 10.40 -21.12
N VAL A 163 5.12 11.08 -20.73
CA VAL A 163 5.81 10.88 -19.45
C VAL A 163 4.88 11.20 -18.27
N ASP A 164 4.04 12.24 -18.41
CA ASP A 164 3.08 12.63 -17.36
C ASP A 164 1.91 11.65 -17.24
N ARG A 165 1.52 11.04 -18.34
CA ARG A 165 0.49 9.99 -18.36
C ARG A 165 0.94 8.71 -17.69
N LYS A 166 2.27 8.49 -17.52
CA LYS A 166 2.86 7.26 -16.95
C LYS A 166 2.33 6.01 -17.66
N SER A 167 2.22 6.07 -18.99
CA SER A 167 1.59 5.02 -19.79
C SER A 167 2.59 4.03 -20.40
N ARG A 168 3.89 4.37 -20.38
CA ARG A 168 4.98 3.51 -20.87
C ARG A 168 6.01 3.27 -19.77
N ILE A 169 6.85 2.24 -19.96
CA ILE A 169 8.07 2.00 -19.18
C ILE A 169 9.20 2.85 -19.76
N GLY A 170 10.18 3.18 -18.92
CA GLY A 170 11.43 3.83 -19.32
C GLY A 170 11.54 5.29 -18.93
N ASP A 171 10.53 5.84 -18.28
CA ASP A 171 10.55 7.21 -17.79
C ASP A 171 10.95 7.23 -16.30
N TRP A 172 12.17 7.72 -15.98
CA TRP A 172 12.76 7.66 -14.65
C TRP A 172 12.74 9.02 -13.95
N GLU A 173 12.59 9.00 -12.63
CA GLU A 173 12.87 10.15 -11.75
C GLU A 173 14.12 9.84 -10.92
N ILE A 174 15.10 10.76 -10.91
CA ILE A 174 16.34 10.61 -10.12
C ILE A 174 16.34 11.58 -8.93
N ASP A 175 16.87 11.13 -7.79
CA ASP A 175 17.09 11.97 -6.61
C ASP A 175 18.23 11.41 -5.74
N LEU A 176 18.72 12.21 -4.78
CA LEU A 176 19.69 11.79 -3.79
C LEU A 176 19.08 11.70 -2.39
N VAL A 177 19.27 10.57 -1.74
CA VAL A 177 18.93 10.38 -0.32
C VAL A 177 20.18 10.59 0.52
N MET A 178 20.35 11.82 1.04
CA MET A 178 21.54 12.20 1.81
C MET A 178 21.69 11.37 3.10
N GLY A 179 22.90 10.89 3.35
CA GLY A 179 23.34 10.34 4.63
C GLY A 179 23.56 11.39 5.71
N GLY A 180 23.94 10.94 6.90
CA GLY A 180 24.37 11.80 8.00
C GLY A 180 25.87 12.09 7.95
N LYS A 181 26.28 13.18 8.62
CA LYS A 181 27.70 13.46 8.90
C LYS A 181 28.67 13.37 7.70
N ARG A 182 28.24 13.79 6.51
CA ARG A 182 29.02 13.71 5.25
C ARG A 182 29.44 12.29 4.81
N THR A 183 28.66 11.28 5.16
CA THR A 183 28.91 9.87 4.79
C THR A 183 28.35 9.49 3.41
N GLY A 184 28.27 10.43 2.47
CA GLY A 184 27.76 10.17 1.12
C GLY A 184 26.25 10.28 0.97
N ALA A 185 25.74 9.70 -0.12
CA ALA A 185 24.33 9.67 -0.46
C ALA A 185 23.96 8.32 -1.09
N LEU A 186 22.64 8.03 -1.19
CA LEU A 186 22.12 7.01 -2.09
C LEU A 186 21.56 7.71 -3.32
N VAL A 187 21.98 7.31 -4.51
CA VAL A 187 21.27 7.60 -5.76
C VAL A 187 20.00 6.77 -5.76
N SER A 188 18.86 7.40 -5.96
CA SER A 188 17.58 6.72 -6.11
C SER A 188 16.98 7.03 -7.48
N LEU A 189 16.72 6.01 -8.27
CA LEU A 189 16.01 6.07 -9.53
C LEU A 189 14.68 5.38 -9.38
N VAL A 190 13.60 6.03 -9.82
CA VAL A 190 12.24 5.48 -9.74
C VAL A 190 11.62 5.52 -11.12
N GLU A 191 11.27 4.37 -11.66
CA GLU A 191 10.55 4.27 -12.91
C GLU A 191 9.08 4.69 -12.70
N ARG A 192 8.56 5.58 -13.59
CA ARG A 192 7.31 6.31 -13.33
C ARG A 192 6.05 5.46 -13.46
N ARG A 193 6.03 4.48 -14.36
CA ARG A 193 4.88 3.59 -14.57
C ARG A 193 4.82 2.46 -13.56
N SER A 194 5.91 1.70 -13.47
CA SER A 194 6.01 0.53 -12.57
C SER A 194 6.27 0.89 -11.12
N ARG A 195 6.84 2.10 -10.87
CA ARG A 195 7.40 2.51 -9.58
C ARG A 195 8.57 1.64 -9.12
N TYR A 196 9.23 0.97 -10.08
CA TYR A 196 10.42 0.19 -9.82
C TYR A 196 11.54 1.12 -9.35
N THR A 197 12.27 0.70 -8.34
CA THR A 197 13.25 1.54 -7.66
C THR A 197 14.62 0.89 -7.77
N LEU A 198 15.59 1.66 -8.27
CA LEU A 198 17.02 1.30 -8.25
C LEU A 198 17.71 2.18 -7.21
N LEU A 199 18.63 1.60 -6.46
CA LEU A 199 19.40 2.27 -5.41
C LEU A 199 20.85 1.84 -5.46
N ASP A 200 21.74 2.80 -5.35
CA ASP A 200 23.16 2.54 -5.05
C ASP A 200 23.76 3.68 -4.26
N LYS A 201 24.88 3.43 -3.59
CA LYS A 201 25.57 4.43 -2.75
C LYS A 201 26.63 5.18 -3.54
N VAL A 202 26.80 6.44 -3.18
CA VAL A 202 27.92 7.26 -3.61
C VAL A 202 28.64 7.83 -2.39
N ALA A 203 29.97 7.82 -2.42
CA ALA A 203 30.81 8.33 -1.34
C ALA A 203 30.61 9.85 -1.14
N SER A 204 30.28 10.56 -2.22
CA SER A 204 30.05 12.01 -2.19
C SER A 204 28.95 12.38 -3.19
N LYS A 205 28.41 13.60 -3.05
CA LYS A 205 27.47 14.18 -4.00
C LYS A 205 28.16 14.89 -5.18
N GLN A 206 29.40 14.57 -5.48
CA GLN A 206 30.11 15.09 -6.64
C GLN A 206 29.43 14.59 -7.92
N ALA A 207 29.26 15.47 -8.89
CA ALA A 207 28.53 15.17 -10.12
C ALA A 207 29.10 13.96 -10.88
N GLU A 208 30.41 13.77 -10.88
CA GLU A 208 31.08 12.64 -11.51
C GLU A 208 30.63 11.30 -10.90
N ALA A 209 30.79 11.16 -9.58
CA ALA A 209 30.39 9.93 -8.88
C ALA A 209 28.88 9.62 -9.03
N VAL A 210 28.03 10.66 -8.99
CA VAL A 210 26.59 10.51 -9.21
C VAL A 210 26.29 10.07 -10.64
N ALA A 211 27.00 10.60 -11.64
CA ALA A 211 26.84 10.21 -13.03
C ALA A 211 27.25 8.76 -13.27
N GLU A 212 28.40 8.33 -12.77
CA GLU A 212 28.89 6.95 -12.89
C GLU A 212 27.91 5.95 -12.26
N THR A 213 27.48 6.23 -11.03
CA THR A 213 26.49 5.37 -10.35
C THR A 213 25.16 5.32 -11.10
N THR A 214 24.67 6.46 -11.61
CA THR A 214 23.44 6.54 -12.39
C THR A 214 23.54 5.71 -13.67
N ILE A 215 24.65 5.82 -14.41
CA ILE A 215 24.92 5.04 -15.61
C ILE A 215 24.97 3.54 -15.27
N GLY A 216 25.70 3.17 -14.22
CA GLY A 216 25.79 1.77 -13.78
C GLY A 216 24.42 1.16 -13.48
N LEU A 217 23.57 1.90 -12.75
CA LEU A 217 22.20 1.47 -12.42
C LEU A 217 21.29 1.33 -13.66
N LEU A 218 21.42 2.23 -14.66
CA LEU A 218 20.55 2.24 -15.83
C LEU A 218 21.06 1.36 -16.97
N THR A 219 22.33 1.02 -17.03
CA THR A 219 22.90 0.18 -18.11
C THR A 219 22.13 -1.14 -18.33
N PRO A 220 21.74 -1.89 -17.29
CA PRO A 220 20.92 -3.10 -17.50
C PRO A 220 19.51 -2.83 -18.05
N HIS A 221 19.05 -1.59 -17.96
CA HIS A 221 17.73 -1.13 -18.38
C HIS A 221 17.77 -0.23 -19.63
N LYS A 222 18.95 -0.06 -20.24
CA LYS A 222 19.19 0.90 -21.33
C LYS A 222 18.20 0.73 -22.49
N ALA A 223 17.93 -0.50 -22.91
CA ALA A 223 16.99 -0.79 -23.99
C ALA A 223 15.56 -0.27 -23.77
N HIS A 224 15.21 0.03 -22.53
CA HIS A 224 13.89 0.53 -22.11
C HIS A 224 14.00 1.83 -21.32
N THR A 225 15.06 2.61 -21.48
CA THR A 225 15.25 3.90 -20.82
C THR A 225 15.03 5.02 -21.82
N GLU A 226 13.98 5.80 -21.62
CA GLU A 226 13.53 6.85 -22.53
C GLU A 226 13.84 8.26 -22.01
N THR A 227 13.46 8.51 -20.76
CA THR A 227 13.68 9.83 -20.14
C THR A 227 14.13 9.72 -18.69
N ILE A 228 14.89 10.73 -18.24
CA ILE A 228 15.29 10.90 -16.84
C ILE A 228 14.87 12.30 -16.40
N THR A 229 14.17 12.42 -15.28
CA THR A 229 13.77 13.72 -14.70
C THR A 229 14.55 13.94 -13.40
N ALA A 230 15.34 15.00 -13.34
CA ALA A 230 16.14 15.43 -12.19
C ALA A 230 15.61 16.71 -11.54
N ASP A 231 16.09 17.04 -10.33
CA ASP A 231 15.97 18.41 -9.82
C ASP A 231 17.16 19.29 -10.28
N ASN A 232 17.15 20.57 -9.85
CA ASN A 232 18.20 21.50 -10.20
C ASN A 232 19.44 21.40 -9.28
N GLY A 233 19.71 20.22 -8.71
CA GLY A 233 20.89 19.98 -7.87
C GLY A 233 22.17 19.94 -8.72
N LYS A 234 23.25 20.59 -8.25
CA LYS A 234 24.56 20.59 -8.94
C LYS A 234 25.14 19.18 -9.08
N GLU A 235 24.68 18.24 -8.31
CA GLU A 235 25.01 16.81 -8.38
C GLU A 235 24.62 16.18 -9.72
N PHE A 236 23.73 16.80 -10.48
CA PHE A 236 23.31 16.34 -11.82
C PHE A 236 23.96 17.16 -12.95
N ALA A 237 25.06 17.87 -12.70
CA ALA A 237 25.75 18.65 -13.72
C ALA A 237 26.26 17.82 -14.90
N HIS A 238 26.57 16.54 -14.71
CA HIS A 238 27.00 15.63 -15.79
C HIS A 238 25.83 14.91 -16.49
N HIS A 239 24.62 15.50 -16.48
CA HIS A 239 23.42 14.96 -17.12
C HIS A 239 23.58 14.68 -18.61
N VAL A 240 24.35 15.48 -19.34
CA VAL A 240 24.64 15.26 -20.76
C VAL A 240 25.35 13.92 -20.97
N ARG A 241 26.39 13.61 -20.16
CA ARG A 241 27.10 12.32 -20.19
C ARG A 241 26.16 11.18 -19.84
N ILE A 242 25.33 11.33 -18.81
CA ILE A 242 24.33 10.33 -18.45
C ILE A 242 23.44 10.05 -19.67
N GLY A 243 22.79 11.10 -20.20
CA GLY A 243 21.85 10.97 -21.32
C GLY A 243 22.46 10.30 -22.55
N GLN A 244 23.69 10.70 -22.94
CA GLN A 244 24.40 10.10 -24.05
C GLN A 244 24.74 8.62 -23.84
N THR A 245 25.16 8.24 -22.62
CA THR A 245 25.57 6.84 -22.34
C THR A 245 24.38 5.89 -22.29
N VAL A 246 23.27 6.33 -21.67
CA VAL A 246 22.06 5.49 -21.56
C VAL A 246 21.07 5.74 -22.70
N GLU A 247 21.38 6.62 -23.65
CA GLU A 247 20.55 7.00 -24.81
C GLU A 247 19.16 7.52 -24.43
N ALA A 248 19.10 8.36 -23.36
CA ALA A 248 17.88 8.91 -22.81
C ALA A 248 17.92 10.43 -22.69
N ALA A 249 16.77 11.08 -22.91
CA ALA A 249 16.66 12.52 -22.71
C ALA A 249 16.56 12.86 -21.22
N VAL A 250 17.33 13.89 -20.78
CA VAL A 250 17.34 14.33 -19.38
C VAL A 250 16.63 15.68 -19.24
N TYR A 251 15.64 15.74 -18.36
CA TYR A 251 14.82 16.93 -18.08
C TYR A 251 14.97 17.38 -16.65
N PHE A 252 14.84 18.69 -16.40
CA PHE A 252 14.95 19.28 -15.08
C PHE A 252 13.63 19.90 -14.63
N ALA A 253 13.18 19.53 -13.45
CA ALA A 253 12.01 20.08 -12.80
C ALA A 253 12.19 21.57 -12.50
N HIS A 254 11.09 22.31 -12.35
CA HIS A 254 11.16 23.71 -11.95
C HIS A 254 11.68 23.84 -10.51
N PRO A 255 12.40 24.92 -10.21
CA PRO A 255 12.79 25.22 -8.83
C PRO A 255 11.54 25.31 -7.94
N TYR A 256 11.59 24.70 -6.76
CA TYR A 256 10.51 24.68 -5.77
C TYR A 256 9.24 23.90 -6.16
N HIS A 257 9.20 23.23 -7.31
CA HIS A 257 8.07 22.43 -7.78
C HIS A 257 8.24 20.94 -7.43
N ALA A 258 8.35 20.62 -6.13
CA ALA A 258 8.56 19.23 -5.67
C ALA A 258 7.47 18.25 -6.16
N TRP A 259 6.25 18.73 -6.45
CA TRP A 259 5.16 17.89 -6.95
C TRP A 259 5.40 17.32 -8.36
N GLU A 260 6.26 17.94 -9.16
CA GLU A 260 6.64 17.43 -10.49
C GLU A 260 7.42 16.11 -10.40
N ARG A 261 7.98 15.80 -9.22
CA ARG A 261 8.72 14.58 -8.87
C ARG A 261 8.11 13.85 -7.66
N GLY A 262 6.79 13.81 -7.59
CA GLY A 262 6.05 13.26 -6.44
C GLY A 262 6.32 11.78 -6.18
N LEU A 263 6.78 11.00 -7.17
CA LEU A 263 7.17 9.60 -6.98
C LEU A 263 8.45 9.48 -6.17
N ASN A 264 9.45 10.32 -6.46
CA ASN A 264 10.69 10.37 -5.68
C ASN A 264 10.43 10.76 -4.23
N GLU A 265 9.61 11.77 -3.96
CA GLU A 265 9.29 12.17 -2.59
C GLU A 265 8.66 11.00 -1.80
N ASN A 266 7.70 10.31 -2.41
CA ASN A 266 7.08 9.14 -1.80
C ASN A 266 8.08 8.00 -1.58
N THR A 267 8.93 7.70 -2.58
CA THR A 267 9.91 6.60 -2.53
C THR A 267 11.01 6.93 -1.53
N ASN A 268 11.52 8.15 -1.50
CA ASN A 268 12.47 8.61 -0.49
C ASN A 268 11.89 8.48 0.93
N GLY A 269 10.58 8.73 1.09
CA GLY A 269 9.88 8.48 2.34
C GLY A 269 9.82 6.99 2.73
N LEU A 270 9.85 6.07 1.76
CA LEU A 270 9.94 4.63 2.00
C LEU A 270 11.38 4.19 2.28
N ILE A 271 12.36 4.69 1.51
CA ILE A 271 13.78 4.44 1.75
C ILE A 271 14.15 4.87 3.18
N ARG A 272 13.60 5.99 3.66
CA ARG A 272 13.82 6.51 5.02
C ARG A 272 13.27 5.60 6.15
N GLN A 273 12.53 4.57 5.83
CA GLN A 273 12.17 3.51 6.77
C GLN A 273 13.40 2.65 7.13
N TYR A 274 14.27 2.41 6.15
CA TYR A 274 15.51 1.62 6.27
C TYR A 274 16.72 2.49 6.57
N VAL A 275 16.76 3.67 5.99
CA VAL A 275 17.86 4.64 6.09
C VAL A 275 17.36 5.92 6.77
N PRO A 276 17.21 5.95 8.10
CA PRO A 276 16.75 7.13 8.83
C PRO A 276 17.65 8.35 8.57
N LYS A 277 17.09 9.56 8.72
CA LYS A 277 17.89 10.79 8.62
C LYS A 277 19.00 10.81 9.66
N GLY A 278 20.21 11.11 9.22
CA GLY A 278 21.39 11.14 10.08
C GLY A 278 22.13 9.80 10.20
N MET A 279 21.62 8.72 9.58
CA MET A 279 22.34 7.45 9.49
C MET A 279 23.58 7.62 8.60
N ALA A 280 24.71 7.06 9.05
CA ALA A 280 25.93 6.97 8.27
C ALA A 280 25.78 5.94 7.14
N LEU A 281 26.04 6.34 5.89
CA LEU A 281 25.84 5.48 4.71
C LEU A 281 27.06 4.61 4.39
N ASP A 282 28.23 4.98 4.86
CA ASP A 282 29.47 4.20 4.77
C ASP A 282 29.35 2.83 5.47
N ALA A 283 28.53 2.75 6.52
CA ALA A 283 28.23 1.51 7.22
C ALA A 283 27.27 0.57 6.45
N LEU A 284 26.62 1.02 5.38
CA LEU A 284 25.71 0.19 4.58
C LEU A 284 26.52 -0.65 3.59
N SER A 285 26.37 -1.98 3.67
CA SER A 285 26.88 -2.90 2.66
C SER A 285 26.01 -2.90 1.40
N ASP A 286 26.59 -3.33 0.28
CA ASP A 286 25.86 -3.48 -0.98
C ASP A 286 24.72 -4.50 -0.85
N ALA A 287 24.93 -5.57 -0.08
CA ALA A 287 23.88 -6.55 0.25
C ALA A 287 22.69 -5.91 0.99
N GLN A 288 22.92 -4.95 1.87
CA GLN A 288 21.87 -4.22 2.56
C GLN A 288 21.11 -3.29 1.59
N ILE A 289 21.80 -2.64 0.65
CA ILE A 289 21.18 -1.80 -0.38
C ILE A 289 20.29 -2.67 -1.29
N HIS A 290 20.80 -3.80 -1.76
CA HIS A 290 20.02 -4.77 -2.54
C HIS A 290 18.81 -5.30 -1.76
N HIS A 291 18.96 -5.56 -0.47
CA HIS A 291 17.84 -5.93 0.38
C HIS A 291 16.75 -4.86 0.42
N ILE A 292 17.14 -3.59 0.57
CA ILE A 292 16.21 -2.45 0.55
C ILE A 292 15.49 -2.36 -0.80
N MET A 293 16.23 -2.45 -1.92
CA MET A 293 15.62 -2.49 -3.27
C MET A 293 14.59 -3.61 -3.41
N ASN A 294 14.95 -4.83 -3.01
CA ASN A 294 14.06 -5.98 -3.05
C ASN A 294 12.78 -5.73 -2.23
N ARG A 295 12.92 -5.22 -1.00
CA ARG A 295 11.77 -4.87 -0.16
C ARG A 295 10.85 -3.84 -0.84
N LEU A 296 11.41 -2.82 -1.46
CA LEU A 296 10.64 -1.77 -2.14
C LEU A 296 9.95 -2.29 -3.39
N ASN A 297 10.65 -3.11 -4.19
CA ASN A 297 10.18 -3.59 -5.48
C ASN A 297 9.18 -4.77 -5.38
N HIS A 298 9.19 -5.52 -4.28
CA HIS A 298 8.22 -6.59 -4.01
C HIS A 298 7.08 -6.16 -3.07
N ARG A 299 7.00 -4.87 -2.69
CA ARG A 299 5.91 -4.34 -1.88
C ARG A 299 4.72 -3.95 -2.76
N PRO A 300 3.51 -4.50 -2.56
CA PRO A 300 2.32 -4.14 -3.32
C PRO A 300 2.01 -2.63 -3.24
N ARG A 301 1.54 -2.05 -4.34
CA ARG A 301 1.20 -0.63 -4.41
C ARG A 301 -0.26 -0.45 -4.77
N LYS A 302 -1.01 0.31 -3.96
CA LYS A 302 -2.42 0.62 -4.23
C LYS A 302 -2.62 1.24 -5.63
N GLY A 303 -1.75 2.17 -6.03
CA GLY A 303 -1.80 2.80 -7.35
C GLY A 303 -1.37 1.88 -8.52
N LEU A 304 -0.98 0.64 -8.25
CA LEU A 304 -0.73 -0.43 -9.22
C LEU A 304 -1.75 -1.58 -9.04
N ALA A 305 -2.96 -1.28 -8.57
CA ALA A 305 -3.99 -2.27 -8.24
C ALA A 305 -3.45 -3.40 -7.33
N PHE A 306 -2.61 -3.05 -6.37
CA PHE A 306 -1.92 -3.95 -5.44
C PHE A 306 -0.98 -4.98 -6.10
N GLN A 307 -0.58 -4.76 -7.33
CA GLN A 307 0.60 -5.42 -7.91
C GLN A 307 1.88 -4.79 -7.36
N THR A 308 2.99 -5.52 -7.47
CA THR A 308 4.31 -5.02 -7.06
C THR A 308 5.01 -4.30 -8.22
N PRO A 309 5.93 -3.36 -7.95
CA PRO A 309 6.77 -2.75 -8.97
C PRO A 309 7.49 -3.78 -9.86
N HIS A 310 8.02 -4.83 -9.26
CA HIS A 310 8.70 -5.92 -9.97
C HIS A 310 7.76 -6.65 -10.95
N GLU A 311 6.53 -6.96 -10.54
CA GLU A 311 5.54 -7.60 -11.42
C GLU A 311 5.17 -6.72 -12.62
N ILE A 312 5.01 -5.41 -12.41
CA ILE A 312 4.67 -4.49 -13.50
C ILE A 312 5.85 -4.34 -14.47
N LEU A 313 7.06 -4.10 -13.96
CA LEU A 313 8.24 -3.96 -14.83
C LEU A 313 8.46 -5.24 -15.66
N GLY A 314 8.45 -6.42 -15.03
CA GLY A 314 8.66 -7.68 -15.72
C GLY A 314 7.63 -7.98 -16.81
N LYS A 315 6.35 -7.68 -16.57
CA LYS A 315 5.30 -7.85 -17.59
C LYS A 315 5.49 -6.93 -18.80
N GLU A 316 5.75 -5.65 -18.53
CA GLU A 316 5.87 -4.63 -19.56
C GLU A 316 7.15 -4.84 -20.41
N THR A 317 8.29 -5.19 -19.78
CA THR A 317 9.53 -5.46 -20.51
C THR A 317 9.43 -6.75 -21.36
N ALA A 318 8.80 -7.82 -20.85
CA ALA A 318 8.55 -9.02 -21.61
C ALA A 318 7.65 -8.74 -22.83
N PHE A 319 6.61 -7.92 -22.67
CA PHE A 319 5.73 -7.52 -23.77
C PHE A 319 6.49 -6.75 -24.86
N LEU A 320 7.35 -5.80 -24.48
CA LEU A 320 8.16 -5.00 -25.41
C LEU A 320 9.16 -5.88 -26.18
N SER A 321 9.82 -6.83 -25.52
CA SER A 321 10.75 -7.78 -26.17
C SER A 321 10.04 -8.62 -27.22
N THR A 322 8.85 -9.13 -26.93
CA THR A 322 8.04 -9.91 -27.90
C THR A 322 7.63 -9.07 -29.12
N GLN A 323 7.26 -7.81 -28.92
CA GLN A 323 6.91 -6.92 -30.06
C GLN A 323 8.12 -6.62 -30.95
N THR A 324 9.30 -6.45 -30.36
CA THR A 324 10.54 -6.21 -31.11
C THR A 324 10.91 -7.43 -31.94
N GLU A 325 10.78 -8.65 -31.42
CA GLU A 325 11.01 -9.89 -32.14
C GLU A 325 10.07 -10.06 -33.35
N ILE A 326 8.78 -9.77 -33.16
CA ILE A 326 7.79 -9.86 -34.26
C ILE A 326 8.09 -8.81 -35.33
N ALA A 327 8.48 -7.59 -34.96
CA ALA A 327 8.82 -6.54 -35.91
C ALA A 327 10.11 -6.81 -36.72
N LEU A 328 11.04 -7.64 -36.19
CA LEU A 328 12.26 -8.04 -36.88
C LEU A 328 12.07 -9.25 -37.79
N THR A 329 10.96 -9.98 -37.61
CA THR A 329 10.64 -11.21 -38.41
C THR A 329 9.57 -10.95 -39.47
N SER A 330 8.98 -9.78 -39.51
CA SER A 330 8.02 -9.29 -40.51
C SER A 330 8.70 -8.33 -41.49
#